data_c7b666f77e382ba1f03645196678234a
#
_entry.id   c7b666f77e382ba1f03645196678234a
#
_cell.length_a   1.000
_cell.length_b   1.000
_cell.length_c   1.000
_cell.angle_alpha   90.00
_cell.angle_beta   90.00
_cell.angle_gamma   90.00
#
_symmetry.space_group_name_H-M   'P 1'
#
loop_
_entity.id
_entity.type
_entity.pdbx_description
1 polymer ?
#
loop_
_entity_poly.entity_id
_entity_poly.type
_entity_poly.pdbx_seq_one_letter_code
_entity_poly.pdbx_strand_id
1 'polypeptide(L)'
;MPKSPSRRFSETLTIALEEFAKYGYDSRSRLDYWMSRLREAAMASLKSPEQIDEDVRVALKQVSRRVIRKSPRYHRGLGRYAIQRVGNRLAPELERRIMASVDLIRLHRQEAIEKTLQRFSGLATSIPPGTRTLDKREARTQISKSLRQMNFEARRVVIDQGHKLINAVNSVIAEDNGAIAAVWHSHWRQPGYDYRPDHKERDEQLYAVRGNWAITDGLMKPGHYLDEITQPGQEVFCRCYVSYLYHLRDLPDDRLTKKGRQSLNPPEA
;
A
#
# COMPACT_ATOMS: atom_id res chain seq x y z
N MET A 1 16.64 30.51 -17.34
CA MET A 1 16.47 29.40 -16.43
C MET A 1 15.77 28.25 -17.14
N PRO A 2 16.20 26.99 -17.04
CA PRO A 2 15.49 25.89 -17.66
C PRO A 2 14.08 25.78 -17.08
N LYS A 3 13.09 25.62 -17.97
CA LYS A 3 11.67 25.49 -17.57
C LYS A 3 11.46 24.21 -16.75
N SER A 4 10.59 24.26 -15.73
CA SER A 4 10.26 23.05 -14.98
C SER A 4 9.68 21.97 -15.90
N PRO A 5 9.93 20.68 -15.65
CA PRO A 5 9.48 19.60 -16.53
C PRO A 5 7.94 19.58 -16.75
N SER A 6 7.16 19.86 -15.71
CA SER A 6 5.69 19.99 -15.81
C SER A 6 5.25 21.15 -16.71
N ARG A 7 6.02 22.21 -16.75
CA ARG A 7 5.80 23.37 -17.64
C ARG A 7 6.05 22.99 -19.10
N ARG A 8 7.10 22.19 -19.38
CA ARG A 8 7.39 21.69 -20.74
C ARG A 8 6.22 20.87 -21.29
N PHE A 9 5.67 19.94 -20.51
CA PHE A 9 4.50 19.15 -20.94
C PHE A 9 3.30 20.05 -21.25
N SER A 10 2.99 21.02 -20.39
CA SER A 10 1.86 21.94 -20.58
C SER A 10 2.03 22.81 -21.82
N GLU A 11 3.25 23.28 -22.11
CA GLU A 11 3.57 24.06 -23.31
C GLU A 11 3.46 23.22 -24.59
N THR A 12 4.04 22.00 -24.58
CA THR A 12 3.93 21.06 -25.72
C THR A 12 2.47 20.74 -26.02
N LEU A 13 1.66 20.49 -24.98
CA LEU A 13 0.23 20.22 -25.15
C LEU A 13 -0.52 21.43 -25.71
N THR A 14 -0.17 22.65 -25.28
CA THR A 14 -0.79 23.87 -25.79
C THR A 14 -0.52 24.03 -27.28
N ILE A 15 0.73 23.86 -27.73
CA ILE A 15 1.12 23.97 -29.16
C ILE A 15 0.40 22.90 -29.97
N ALA A 16 0.34 21.66 -29.51
CA ALA A 16 -0.38 20.59 -30.19
C ALA A 16 -1.87 20.92 -30.36
N LEU A 17 -2.54 21.40 -29.32
CA LEU A 17 -3.96 21.79 -29.38
C LEU A 17 -4.19 22.99 -30.31
N GLU A 18 -3.26 23.94 -30.38
CA GLU A 18 -3.32 25.07 -31.32
C GLU A 18 -3.24 24.61 -32.75
N GLU A 19 -2.36 23.67 -33.04
CA GLU A 19 -2.20 23.12 -34.39
C GLU A 19 -3.44 22.34 -34.82
N PHE A 20 -3.98 21.46 -33.98
CA PHE A 20 -5.22 20.73 -34.28
C PHE A 20 -6.44 21.65 -34.34
N ALA A 21 -6.51 22.72 -33.58
CA ALA A 21 -7.58 23.73 -33.70
C ALA A 21 -7.51 24.47 -35.04
N LYS A 22 -6.30 24.71 -35.54
CA LYS A 22 -6.10 25.41 -36.83
C LYS A 22 -6.39 24.52 -38.05
N TYR A 23 -5.85 23.31 -38.06
CA TYR A 23 -5.84 22.45 -39.24
C TYR A 23 -6.82 21.26 -39.16
N GLY A 24 -7.38 20.96 -37.98
CA GLY A 24 -8.15 19.75 -37.75
C GLY A 24 -7.28 18.48 -37.77
N TYR A 25 -7.93 17.33 -37.74
CA TYR A 25 -7.27 16.04 -37.96
C TYR A 25 -7.17 15.78 -39.49
N ASP A 26 -5.96 15.77 -40.00
CA ASP A 26 -5.69 15.56 -41.43
C ASP A 26 -4.86 14.32 -41.73
N SER A 27 -4.03 13.86 -40.77
CA SER A 27 -3.17 12.70 -41.01
C SER A 27 -2.80 11.98 -39.72
N ARG A 28 -2.63 10.65 -39.83
CA ARG A 28 -2.11 9.80 -38.78
C ARG A 28 -0.71 10.22 -38.34
N SER A 29 0.14 10.56 -39.31
CA SER A 29 1.54 10.95 -39.07
C SER A 29 1.65 12.17 -38.17
N ARG A 30 0.78 13.18 -38.33
CA ARG A 30 0.76 14.35 -37.45
C ARG A 30 0.30 14.02 -36.05
N LEU A 31 -0.72 13.16 -35.92
CA LEU A 31 -1.15 12.69 -34.57
C LEU A 31 -0.03 11.93 -33.88
N ASP A 32 0.62 10.99 -34.58
CA ASP A 32 1.70 10.18 -34.03
C ASP A 32 2.92 11.05 -33.65
N TYR A 33 3.24 12.08 -34.43
CA TYR A 33 4.26 13.08 -34.09
C TYR A 33 3.96 13.76 -32.73
N TRP A 34 2.74 14.29 -32.58
CA TRP A 34 2.39 14.97 -31.33
C TRP A 34 2.26 14.01 -30.13
N MET A 35 1.76 12.80 -30.33
CA MET A 35 1.74 11.77 -29.32
C MET A 35 3.16 11.42 -28.84
N SER A 36 4.13 11.28 -29.73
CA SER A 36 5.54 11.06 -29.36
C SER A 36 6.11 12.23 -28.57
N ARG A 37 5.92 13.47 -29.03
CA ARG A 37 6.39 14.68 -28.33
C ARG A 37 5.78 14.85 -26.96
N LEU A 38 4.49 14.54 -26.81
CA LEU A 38 3.80 14.59 -25.52
C LEU A 38 4.28 13.47 -24.59
N ARG A 39 4.54 12.28 -25.12
CA ARG A 39 5.13 11.17 -24.35
C ARG A 39 6.50 11.54 -23.81
N GLU A 40 7.39 12.05 -24.63
CA GLU A 40 8.73 12.53 -24.23
C GLU A 40 8.63 13.61 -23.14
N ALA A 41 7.78 14.63 -23.35
CA ALA A 41 7.59 15.70 -22.40
C ALA A 41 6.99 15.21 -21.06
N ALA A 42 6.07 14.24 -21.09
CA ALA A 42 5.51 13.61 -19.91
C ALA A 42 6.57 12.81 -19.14
N MET A 43 7.33 11.95 -19.85
CA MET A 43 8.42 11.18 -19.24
C MET A 43 9.49 12.07 -18.63
N ALA A 44 9.90 13.14 -19.30
CA ALA A 44 10.87 14.10 -18.77
C ALA A 44 10.36 14.86 -17.53
N SER A 45 9.05 14.86 -17.26
CA SER A 45 8.46 15.48 -16.09
C SER A 45 8.43 14.58 -14.85
N LEU A 46 8.79 13.30 -14.99
CA LEU A 46 8.76 12.32 -13.91
C LEU A 46 10.07 12.30 -13.12
N LYS A 47 9.98 11.88 -11.87
CA LYS A 47 11.16 11.49 -11.09
C LYS A 47 11.84 10.29 -11.76
N SER A 48 13.18 10.25 -11.71
CA SER A 48 13.92 9.09 -12.21
C SER A 48 13.59 7.83 -11.39
N PRO A 49 13.84 6.62 -11.94
CA PRO A 49 13.68 5.36 -11.18
C PRO A 49 14.45 5.36 -9.86
N GLU A 50 15.67 5.90 -9.86
CA GLU A 50 16.55 5.97 -8.68
C GLU A 50 15.97 6.90 -7.60
N GLN A 51 15.40 8.04 -8.01
CA GLN A 51 14.72 8.95 -7.10
C GLN A 51 13.47 8.35 -6.48
N ILE A 52 12.74 7.50 -7.23
CA ILE A 52 11.58 6.78 -6.71
C ILE A 52 12.03 5.74 -5.69
N ASP A 53 13.07 4.96 -6.00
CA ASP A 53 13.62 3.95 -5.09
C ASP A 53 14.04 4.59 -3.76
N GLU A 54 14.78 5.69 -3.82
CA GLU A 54 15.24 6.40 -2.62
C GLU A 54 14.08 6.96 -1.79
N ASP A 55 13.10 7.62 -2.42
CA ASP A 55 11.91 8.14 -1.73
C ASP A 55 11.13 7.02 -1.02
N VAL A 56 10.92 5.89 -1.70
CA VAL A 56 10.23 4.72 -1.16
C VAL A 56 11.03 4.09 -0.02
N ARG A 57 12.33 3.94 -0.22
CA ARG A 57 13.26 3.37 0.77
C ARG A 57 13.27 4.17 2.06
N VAL A 58 13.37 5.49 1.96
CA VAL A 58 13.29 6.40 3.11
C VAL A 58 11.95 6.25 3.83
N ALA A 59 10.84 6.27 3.10
CA ALA A 59 9.50 6.17 3.67
C ALA A 59 9.28 4.83 4.39
N LEU A 60 9.61 3.70 3.77
CA LEU A 60 9.41 2.37 4.35
C LEU A 60 10.38 2.06 5.50
N LYS A 61 11.62 2.56 5.45
CA LYS A 61 12.55 2.50 6.60
C LYS A 61 11.99 3.25 7.81
N GLN A 62 11.35 4.41 7.60
CA GLN A 62 10.68 5.14 8.69
C GLN A 62 9.50 4.36 9.27
N VAL A 63 8.70 3.67 8.41
CA VAL A 63 7.62 2.79 8.85
C VAL A 63 8.17 1.66 9.71
N SER A 64 9.17 0.93 9.25
CA SER A 64 9.82 -0.17 9.97
C SER A 64 10.32 0.27 11.36
N ARG A 65 11.07 1.37 11.44
CA ARG A 65 11.54 1.93 12.72
C ARG A 65 10.40 2.29 13.66
N ARG A 66 9.29 2.82 13.12
CA ARG A 66 8.10 3.19 13.91
C ARG A 66 7.41 1.96 14.48
N VAL A 67 7.30 0.87 13.71
CA VAL A 67 6.71 -0.39 14.16
C VAL A 67 7.49 -0.96 15.34
N ILE A 68 8.81 -1.08 15.20
CA ILE A 68 9.69 -1.57 16.27
C ILE A 68 9.54 -0.72 17.54
N ARG A 69 9.38 0.60 17.41
CA ARG A 69 9.19 1.50 18.56
C ARG A 69 7.80 1.38 19.20
N LYS A 70 6.74 1.14 18.42
CA LYS A 70 5.34 1.03 18.87
C LYS A 70 4.89 -0.39 19.17
N SER A 71 5.81 -1.32 19.23
CA SER A 71 5.53 -2.75 19.32
C SER A 71 4.64 -3.20 20.48
N PRO A 72 4.56 -2.55 21.69
CA PRO A 72 3.65 -2.98 22.74
C PRO A 72 2.18 -3.04 22.31
N ARG A 73 1.79 -2.28 21.27
CA ARG A 73 0.43 -2.33 20.71
C ARG A 73 0.13 -3.66 19.99
N TYR A 74 1.15 -4.24 19.35
CA TYR A 74 1.01 -5.45 18.53
C TYR A 74 1.46 -6.72 19.25
N HIS A 75 2.23 -6.58 20.35
CA HIS A 75 2.85 -7.68 21.07
C HIS A 75 2.67 -7.46 22.59
N ARG A 76 1.52 -7.92 23.11
CA ARG A 76 1.17 -7.75 24.53
C ARG A 76 2.08 -8.62 25.40
N GLY A 77 2.76 -7.98 26.36
CA GLY A 77 3.63 -8.68 27.31
C GLY A 77 5.03 -8.99 26.81
N LEU A 78 5.36 -8.67 25.54
CA LEU A 78 6.71 -8.89 25.01
C LEU A 78 7.66 -7.75 25.36
N GLY A 79 8.84 -8.09 25.90
CA GLY A 79 9.87 -7.11 26.27
C GLY A 79 10.50 -6.45 25.03
N ARG A 80 10.89 -5.18 25.16
CA ARG A 80 11.49 -4.40 24.07
C ARG A 80 12.74 -5.05 23.46
N TYR A 81 13.55 -5.72 24.28
CA TYR A 81 14.77 -6.44 23.84
C TYR A 81 14.46 -7.56 22.85
N ALA A 82 13.43 -8.36 23.12
CA ALA A 82 13.03 -9.47 22.25
C ALA A 82 12.66 -8.99 20.84
N ILE A 83 12.04 -7.80 20.72
CA ILE A 83 11.67 -7.18 19.48
C ILE A 83 12.89 -6.64 18.71
N GLN A 84 13.84 -6.05 19.44
CA GLN A 84 15.06 -5.51 18.82
C GLN A 84 15.95 -6.63 18.24
N ARG A 85 16.00 -7.80 18.88
CA ARG A 85 16.79 -8.95 18.43
C ARG A 85 16.39 -9.44 17.05
N VAL A 86 15.11 -9.31 16.69
CA VAL A 86 14.58 -9.75 15.38
C VAL A 86 14.90 -8.75 14.26
N GLY A 87 15.34 -7.53 14.58
CA GLY A 87 15.51 -6.44 13.60
C GLY A 87 16.33 -6.81 12.35
N ASN A 88 17.41 -7.57 12.52
CA ASN A 88 18.26 -8.01 11.40
C ASN A 88 17.56 -9.03 10.47
N ARG A 89 16.56 -9.77 10.96
CA ARG A 89 15.77 -10.74 10.18
C ARG A 89 14.71 -10.08 9.33
N LEU A 90 14.41 -8.80 9.57
CA LEU A 90 13.37 -8.04 8.87
C LEU A 90 13.86 -7.38 7.57
N ALA A 91 15.17 -7.36 7.32
CA ALA A 91 15.74 -6.72 6.14
C ALA A 91 15.18 -7.29 4.82
N PRO A 92 15.04 -8.62 4.62
CA PRO A 92 14.48 -9.17 3.38
C PRO A 92 13.03 -8.71 3.13
N GLU A 93 12.20 -8.64 4.18
CA GLU A 93 10.81 -8.18 4.05
C GLU A 93 10.75 -6.70 3.68
N LEU A 94 11.59 -5.87 4.28
CA LEU A 94 11.70 -4.45 3.93
C LEU A 94 12.09 -4.28 2.45
N GLU A 95 13.13 -4.97 1.98
CA GLU A 95 13.57 -4.90 0.58
C GLU A 95 12.49 -5.39 -0.38
N ARG A 96 11.80 -6.49 -0.07
CA ARG A 96 10.66 -6.98 -0.86
C ARG A 96 9.56 -5.92 -1.01
N ARG A 97 9.24 -5.18 0.05
CA ARG A 97 8.22 -4.12 0.03
C ARG A 97 8.69 -2.87 -0.71
N ILE A 98 9.97 -2.54 -0.63
CA ILE A 98 10.56 -1.46 -1.44
C ILE A 98 10.44 -1.79 -2.92
N MET A 99 10.90 -2.96 -3.36
CA MET A 99 10.81 -3.41 -4.75
C MET A 99 9.36 -3.38 -5.26
N ALA A 100 8.42 -3.98 -4.52
CA ALA A 100 7.00 -3.99 -4.90
C ALA A 100 6.41 -2.57 -5.01
N SER A 101 6.82 -1.64 -4.14
CA SER A 101 6.35 -0.24 -4.20
C SER A 101 6.90 0.48 -5.42
N VAL A 102 8.17 0.30 -5.73
CA VAL A 102 8.81 0.92 -6.90
C VAL A 102 8.16 0.44 -8.18
N ASP A 103 7.94 -0.87 -8.32
CA ASP A 103 7.31 -1.46 -9.51
C ASP A 103 5.87 -0.98 -9.68
N LEU A 104 5.07 -0.96 -8.62
CA LEU A 104 3.69 -0.45 -8.67
C LEU A 104 3.64 1.04 -9.05
N ILE A 105 4.53 1.87 -8.50
CA ILE A 105 4.60 3.30 -8.84
C ILE A 105 4.98 3.47 -10.33
N ARG A 106 5.92 2.67 -10.84
CA ARG A 106 6.30 2.71 -12.26
C ARG A 106 5.13 2.34 -13.17
N LEU A 107 4.40 1.27 -12.86
CA LEU A 107 3.20 0.85 -13.59
C LEU A 107 2.14 1.95 -13.62
N HIS A 108 1.80 2.54 -12.49
CA HIS A 108 0.84 3.65 -12.41
C HIS A 108 1.26 4.88 -13.24
N ARG A 109 2.57 5.17 -13.30
CA ARG A 109 3.08 6.26 -14.12
C ARG A 109 2.96 5.99 -15.60
N GLN A 110 3.29 4.77 -16.04
CA GLN A 110 3.10 4.35 -17.42
C GLN A 110 1.61 4.45 -17.83
N GLU A 111 0.71 3.91 -17.00
CA GLU A 111 -0.74 4.05 -17.21
C GLU A 111 -1.20 5.51 -17.29
N ALA A 112 -0.70 6.38 -16.43
CA ALA A 112 -1.07 7.78 -16.43
C ALA A 112 -0.64 8.50 -17.73
N ILE A 113 0.54 8.17 -18.26
CA ILE A 113 1.00 8.66 -19.55
C ILE A 113 0.09 8.15 -20.66
N GLU A 114 -0.16 6.84 -20.75
CA GLU A 114 -1.03 6.26 -21.79
C GLU A 114 -2.44 6.84 -21.75
N LYS A 115 -3.07 6.95 -20.57
CA LYS A 115 -4.38 7.60 -20.42
C LYS A 115 -4.37 9.07 -20.85
N THR A 116 -3.26 9.76 -20.64
CA THR A 116 -3.10 11.16 -21.09
C THR A 116 -3.03 11.24 -22.61
N LEU A 117 -2.25 10.36 -23.25
CA LEU A 117 -2.13 10.30 -24.70
C LEU A 117 -3.44 9.87 -25.38
N GLN A 118 -4.16 8.89 -24.81
CA GLN A 118 -5.48 8.47 -25.27
C GLN A 118 -6.49 9.64 -25.28
N ARG A 119 -6.54 10.43 -24.20
CA ARG A 119 -7.40 11.62 -24.12
C ARG A 119 -7.02 12.68 -25.12
N PHE A 120 -5.72 12.92 -25.31
CA PHE A 120 -5.23 13.82 -26.34
C PHE A 120 -5.64 13.35 -27.74
N SER A 121 -5.39 12.07 -28.06
CA SER A 121 -5.76 11.47 -29.34
C SER A 121 -7.27 11.58 -29.62
N GLY A 122 -8.10 11.23 -28.63
CA GLY A 122 -9.57 11.33 -28.75
C GLY A 122 -10.05 12.76 -29.04
N LEU A 123 -9.46 13.76 -28.37
CA LEU A 123 -9.78 15.16 -28.63
C LEU A 123 -9.25 15.62 -29.96
N ALA A 124 -7.97 15.35 -30.27
CA ALA A 124 -7.32 15.79 -31.52
C ALA A 124 -8.04 15.31 -32.77
N THR A 125 -8.52 14.06 -32.76
CA THR A 125 -9.28 13.46 -33.88
C THR A 125 -10.70 14.02 -34.01
N SER A 126 -11.21 14.70 -32.99
CA SER A 126 -12.58 15.25 -32.97
C SER A 126 -12.66 16.75 -33.24
N ILE A 127 -11.51 17.46 -33.33
CA ILE A 127 -11.49 18.91 -33.54
C ILE A 127 -11.71 19.22 -35.05
N PRO A 128 -12.76 19.96 -35.43
CA PRO A 128 -12.92 20.45 -36.81
C PRO A 128 -11.84 21.49 -37.13
N PRO A 129 -11.42 21.58 -38.41
CA PRO A 129 -10.47 22.59 -38.83
C PRO A 129 -11.02 24.02 -38.69
N GLY A 130 -10.16 24.96 -38.27
CA GLY A 130 -10.55 26.36 -38.06
C GLY A 130 -11.39 26.61 -36.80
N THR A 131 -11.42 25.66 -35.83
CA THR A 131 -12.18 25.78 -34.61
C THR A 131 -11.66 26.94 -33.75
N ARG A 132 -12.55 27.92 -33.48
CA ARG A 132 -12.27 29.07 -32.61
C ARG A 132 -12.86 28.90 -31.19
N THR A 133 -13.75 27.92 -31.01
CA THR A 133 -14.51 27.69 -29.77
C THR A 133 -13.87 26.68 -28.80
N LEU A 134 -12.67 26.16 -29.14
CA LEU A 134 -11.98 25.21 -28.26
C LEU A 134 -11.51 25.90 -26.98
N ASP A 135 -12.07 25.53 -25.85
CA ASP A 135 -11.53 25.91 -24.54
C ASP A 135 -10.23 25.12 -24.26
N LYS A 136 -9.11 25.75 -24.64
CA LYS A 136 -7.77 25.15 -24.47
C LYS A 136 -7.42 24.92 -22.99
N ARG A 137 -7.99 25.70 -22.06
CA ARG A 137 -7.74 25.54 -20.62
C ARG A 137 -8.42 24.30 -20.10
N GLU A 138 -9.69 24.13 -20.45
CA GLU A 138 -10.47 22.94 -20.10
C GLU A 138 -9.87 21.69 -20.74
N ALA A 139 -9.57 21.72 -22.04
CA ALA A 139 -8.92 20.62 -22.77
C ALA A 139 -7.60 20.18 -22.10
N ARG A 140 -6.71 21.12 -21.77
CA ARG A 140 -5.48 20.81 -21.01
C ARG A 140 -5.76 20.19 -19.67
N THR A 141 -6.77 20.69 -18.96
CA THR A 141 -7.17 20.18 -17.65
C THR A 141 -7.63 18.73 -17.72
N GLN A 142 -8.47 18.39 -18.69
CA GLN A 142 -8.99 17.05 -18.88
C GLN A 142 -7.90 16.08 -19.37
N ILE A 143 -7.09 16.46 -20.34
CA ILE A 143 -6.01 15.62 -20.87
C ILE A 143 -4.98 15.32 -19.77
N SER A 144 -4.50 16.33 -19.02
CA SER A 144 -3.46 16.16 -18.01
C SER A 144 -3.95 15.60 -16.67
N LYS A 145 -5.23 15.27 -16.52
CA LYS A 145 -5.84 14.79 -15.26
C LYS A 145 -5.07 13.61 -14.65
N SER A 146 -4.71 12.60 -15.45
CA SER A 146 -4.00 11.42 -14.97
C SER A 146 -2.58 11.75 -14.52
N LEU A 147 -1.84 12.62 -15.22
CA LEU A 147 -0.50 13.05 -14.79
C LEU A 147 -0.52 13.81 -13.48
N ARG A 148 -1.56 14.62 -13.23
CA ARG A 148 -1.71 15.35 -11.96
C ARG A 148 -2.02 14.43 -10.78
N GLN A 149 -2.65 13.29 -11.01
CA GLN A 149 -2.99 12.30 -9.99
C GLN A 149 -1.83 11.39 -9.60
N MET A 150 -0.75 11.31 -10.39
CA MET A 150 0.36 10.37 -10.17
C MET A 150 1.01 10.48 -8.77
N ASN A 151 1.18 11.69 -8.23
CA ASN A 151 1.75 11.86 -6.90
C ASN A 151 0.84 11.34 -5.79
N PHE A 152 -0.47 11.46 -5.99
CA PHE A 152 -1.47 10.92 -5.08
C PHE A 152 -1.46 9.39 -5.12
N GLU A 153 -1.44 8.79 -6.33
CA GLU A 153 -1.38 7.33 -6.49
C GLU A 153 -0.07 6.75 -5.95
N ALA A 154 1.07 7.39 -6.20
CA ALA A 154 2.35 6.97 -5.62
C ALA A 154 2.31 6.97 -4.08
N ARG A 155 1.70 7.99 -3.47
CA ARG A 155 1.51 8.05 -2.01
C ARG A 155 0.62 6.92 -1.51
N ARG A 156 -0.47 6.61 -2.23
CA ARG A 156 -1.36 5.48 -1.87
C ARG A 156 -0.62 4.15 -1.89
N VAL A 157 0.22 3.91 -2.91
CA VAL A 157 1.06 2.70 -2.98
C VAL A 157 1.97 2.59 -1.75
N VAL A 158 2.69 3.66 -1.40
CA VAL A 158 3.59 3.65 -0.23
C VAL A 158 2.82 3.40 1.07
N ILE A 159 1.63 3.97 1.23
CA ILE A 159 0.77 3.73 2.40
C ILE A 159 0.33 2.25 2.46
N ASP A 160 -0.15 1.69 1.36
CA ASP A 160 -0.59 0.28 1.29
C ASP A 160 0.56 -0.69 1.59
N GLN A 161 1.70 -0.52 0.93
CA GLN A 161 2.89 -1.33 1.17
C GLN A 161 3.46 -1.13 2.58
N GLY A 162 3.31 0.05 3.16
CA GLY A 162 3.64 0.33 4.55
C GLY A 162 2.79 -0.49 5.53
N HIS A 163 1.48 -0.61 5.30
CA HIS A 163 0.60 -1.47 6.12
C HIS A 163 0.96 -2.96 5.97
N LYS A 164 1.25 -3.42 4.76
CA LYS A 164 1.73 -4.79 4.51
C LYS A 164 3.06 -5.06 5.24
N LEU A 165 3.99 -4.11 5.20
CA LEU A 165 5.26 -4.19 5.94
C LEU A 165 5.02 -4.28 7.45
N ILE A 166 4.13 -3.46 8.02
CA ILE A 166 3.79 -3.49 9.46
C ILE A 166 3.35 -4.89 9.87
N ASN A 167 2.42 -5.48 9.14
CA ASN A 167 1.87 -6.78 9.48
C ASN A 167 2.90 -7.90 9.29
N ALA A 168 3.69 -7.88 8.21
CA ALA A 168 4.76 -8.84 7.98
C ALA A 168 5.85 -8.78 9.07
N VAL A 169 6.26 -7.58 9.47
CA VAL A 169 7.21 -7.38 10.58
C VAL A 169 6.65 -7.95 11.89
N ASN A 170 5.38 -7.66 12.20
CA ASN A 170 4.75 -8.17 13.41
C ASN A 170 4.59 -9.70 13.39
N SER A 171 4.29 -10.32 12.23
CA SER A 171 4.24 -11.79 12.11
C SER A 171 5.60 -12.42 12.41
N VAL A 172 6.68 -11.92 11.82
CA VAL A 172 8.05 -12.42 12.08
C VAL A 172 8.42 -12.29 13.55
N ILE A 173 8.08 -11.15 14.20
CA ILE A 173 8.33 -10.96 15.64
C ILE A 173 7.52 -11.97 16.46
N ALA A 174 6.27 -12.21 16.10
CA ALA A 174 5.38 -13.13 16.81
C ALA A 174 5.88 -14.58 16.72
N GLU A 175 6.25 -15.02 15.55
CA GLU A 175 6.81 -16.36 15.30
C GLU A 175 8.10 -16.58 16.08
N ASP A 176 9.04 -15.62 16.02
CA ASP A 176 10.34 -15.73 16.71
C ASP A 176 10.23 -15.75 18.23
N ASN A 177 9.15 -15.21 18.79
CA ASN A 177 8.94 -15.11 20.24
C ASN A 177 7.83 -16.04 20.75
N GLY A 178 7.35 -16.98 19.96
CA GLY A 178 6.42 -18.02 20.38
C GLY A 178 5.03 -17.50 20.73
N ALA A 179 4.46 -16.62 19.92
CA ALA A 179 3.07 -16.17 20.08
C ALA A 179 2.10 -17.36 20.04
N ILE A 180 1.13 -17.38 20.95
CA ILE A 180 0.15 -18.46 21.05
C ILE A 180 -1.16 -18.16 20.33
N ALA A 181 -1.53 -16.88 20.27
CA ALA A 181 -2.75 -16.41 19.60
C ALA A 181 -2.60 -14.99 19.09
N ALA A 182 -3.56 -14.55 18.30
CA ALA A 182 -3.68 -13.19 17.80
C ALA A 182 -5.14 -12.72 17.85
N VAL A 183 -5.38 -11.48 18.24
CA VAL A 183 -6.67 -10.81 18.20
C VAL A 183 -6.72 -9.90 16.98
N TRP A 184 -7.73 -10.09 16.11
CA TRP A 184 -7.92 -9.26 14.93
C TRP A 184 -8.51 -7.90 15.30
N HIS A 185 -8.00 -6.83 14.66
CA HIS A 185 -8.52 -5.48 14.78
C HIS A 185 -8.84 -4.91 13.41
N SER A 186 -10.13 -4.65 13.15
CA SER A 186 -10.61 -4.05 11.92
C SER A 186 -10.74 -2.52 12.06
N HIS A 187 -10.62 -1.82 10.95
CA HIS A 187 -10.84 -0.37 10.87
C HIS A 187 -12.27 0.02 10.44
N TRP A 188 -13.24 -0.89 10.52
CA TRP A 188 -14.61 -0.65 10.05
C TRP A 188 -15.30 0.55 10.70
N ARG A 189 -14.92 0.92 11.93
CA ARG A 189 -15.48 2.08 12.66
C ARG A 189 -14.91 3.42 12.20
N GLN A 190 -13.90 3.43 11.30
CA GLN A 190 -13.30 4.68 10.84
C GLN A 190 -14.18 5.34 9.76
N PRO A 191 -14.64 6.58 9.95
CA PRO A 191 -15.44 7.30 8.96
C PRO A 191 -14.72 7.38 7.61
N GLY A 192 -15.45 7.11 6.51
CA GLY A 192 -14.93 7.18 5.15
C GLY A 192 -13.95 6.05 4.77
N TYR A 193 -13.81 5.02 5.61
CA TYR A 193 -13.05 3.82 5.25
C TYR A 193 -14.00 2.78 4.64
N ASP A 194 -13.70 2.39 3.41
CA ASP A 194 -14.42 1.32 2.70
C ASP A 194 -13.90 -0.03 3.21
N TYR A 195 -14.58 -0.59 4.20
CA TYR A 195 -14.22 -1.86 4.84
C TYR A 195 -14.90 -3.04 4.15
N ARG A 196 -14.27 -4.21 4.26
CA ARG A 196 -14.85 -5.48 3.81
C ARG A 196 -15.73 -6.08 4.91
N PRO A 197 -16.91 -6.63 4.57
CA PRO A 197 -17.81 -7.23 5.55
C PRO A 197 -17.15 -8.33 6.39
N ASP A 198 -16.42 -9.24 5.77
CA ASP A 198 -15.71 -10.32 6.45
C ASP A 198 -14.61 -9.81 7.40
N HIS A 199 -13.93 -8.69 7.07
CA HIS A 199 -12.98 -8.06 7.99
C HIS A 199 -13.66 -7.43 9.20
N LYS A 200 -14.89 -6.91 9.05
CA LYS A 200 -15.69 -6.43 10.16
C LYS A 200 -16.11 -7.57 11.09
N GLU A 201 -16.53 -8.71 10.51
CA GLU A 201 -16.92 -9.91 11.28
C GLU A 201 -15.76 -10.48 12.11
N ARG A 202 -14.53 -10.32 11.63
CA ARG A 202 -13.31 -10.74 12.34
C ARG A 202 -12.91 -9.80 13.48
N ASP A 203 -13.50 -8.60 13.59
CA ASP A 203 -13.12 -7.62 14.61
C ASP A 203 -13.24 -8.20 16.02
N GLU A 204 -12.15 -8.08 16.79
CA GLU A 204 -11.99 -8.61 18.16
C GLU A 204 -12.01 -10.16 18.26
N GLN A 205 -12.05 -10.90 17.15
CA GLN A 205 -11.94 -12.35 17.19
C GLN A 205 -10.52 -12.83 17.46
N LEU A 206 -10.41 -13.91 18.23
CA LEU A 206 -9.16 -14.56 18.59
C LEU A 206 -8.89 -15.76 17.70
N TYR A 207 -7.71 -15.75 17.08
CA TYR A 207 -7.18 -16.81 16.24
C TYR A 207 -5.96 -17.45 16.87
N ALA A 208 -5.85 -18.78 16.82
CA ALA A 208 -4.67 -19.49 17.27
C ALA A 208 -3.51 -19.31 16.28
N VAL A 209 -2.29 -19.23 16.78
CA VAL A 209 -1.09 -19.35 15.97
C VAL A 209 -0.78 -20.84 15.82
N ARG A 210 -0.61 -21.33 14.58
CA ARG A 210 -0.38 -22.77 14.33
C ARG A 210 0.97 -23.19 14.91
N GLY A 211 0.99 -24.40 15.49
CA GLY A 211 2.22 -24.98 16.05
C GLY A 211 2.71 -24.32 17.36
N ASN A 212 1.85 -23.51 18.01
CA ASN A 212 2.26 -22.86 19.27
C ASN A 212 2.35 -23.87 20.42
N TRP A 213 3.21 -23.55 21.38
CA TRP A 213 3.50 -24.38 22.54
C TRP A 213 2.26 -24.64 23.43
N ALA A 214 1.34 -23.68 23.56
CA ALA A 214 0.20 -23.83 24.45
C ALA A 214 -0.81 -24.89 23.96
N ILE A 215 -0.95 -25.06 22.64
CA ILE A 215 -1.72 -26.16 22.05
C ILE A 215 -0.96 -27.46 22.15
N THR A 216 0.33 -27.47 21.84
CA THR A 216 1.20 -28.66 21.92
C THR A 216 1.21 -29.26 23.34
N ASP A 217 1.25 -28.42 24.35
CA ASP A 217 1.23 -28.82 25.77
C ASP A 217 -0.17 -29.11 26.29
N GLY A 218 -1.20 -28.98 25.45
CA GLY A 218 -2.60 -29.24 25.83
C GLY A 218 -3.19 -28.22 26.82
N LEU A 219 -2.69 -27.00 26.85
CA LEU A 219 -3.10 -25.91 27.73
C LEU A 219 -4.17 -25.00 27.09
N MET A 220 -4.16 -24.91 25.77
CA MET A 220 -5.06 -24.08 24.96
C MET A 220 -5.87 -24.94 23.99
N LYS A 221 -7.14 -24.59 23.78
CA LYS A 221 -7.97 -25.17 22.71
C LYS A 221 -7.64 -24.49 21.37
N PRO A 222 -7.50 -25.22 20.26
CA PRO A 222 -7.05 -24.65 18.99
C PRO A 222 -8.02 -23.59 18.43
N GLY A 223 -9.28 -23.89 18.25
CA GLY A 223 -10.22 -23.00 17.56
C GLY A 223 -9.83 -22.72 16.11
N HIS A 224 -10.12 -21.51 15.62
CA HIS A 224 -9.72 -21.07 14.28
C HIS A 224 -8.26 -20.61 14.27
N TYR A 225 -7.54 -20.95 13.19
CA TYR A 225 -6.14 -20.55 13.03
C TYR A 225 -6.01 -19.27 12.19
N LEU A 226 -5.00 -18.46 12.52
CA LEU A 226 -4.73 -17.21 11.83
C LEU A 226 -4.35 -17.42 10.36
N ASP A 227 -3.68 -18.51 10.03
CA ASP A 227 -3.23 -18.86 8.68
C ASP A 227 -4.33 -19.46 7.78
N GLU A 228 -5.53 -19.68 8.31
CA GLU A 228 -6.71 -20.14 7.54
C GLU A 228 -7.52 -18.98 6.94
N ILE A 229 -7.14 -17.74 7.25
CA ILE A 229 -7.79 -16.53 6.74
C ILE A 229 -6.80 -15.63 6.03
N THR A 230 -7.32 -14.72 5.19
CA THR A 230 -6.48 -13.65 4.62
C THR A 230 -5.80 -12.85 5.73
N GLN A 231 -4.48 -12.70 5.62
CA GLN A 231 -3.70 -12.00 6.65
C GLN A 231 -4.00 -10.50 6.66
N PRO A 232 -3.88 -9.82 7.81
CA PRO A 232 -4.04 -8.38 7.88
C PRO A 232 -3.07 -7.68 6.92
N GLY A 233 -3.58 -6.72 6.14
CA GLY A 233 -2.78 -5.99 5.16
C GLY A 233 -2.46 -6.76 3.88
N GLN A 234 -2.85 -8.02 3.71
CA GLN A 234 -2.61 -8.81 2.51
C GLN A 234 -3.37 -8.25 1.31
N GLU A 235 -4.60 -7.87 1.51
CA GLU A 235 -5.44 -7.27 0.47
C GLU A 235 -5.14 -5.79 0.24
N VAL A 236 -5.47 -5.31 -0.95
CA VAL A 236 -5.22 -3.91 -1.36
C VAL A 236 -5.97 -2.95 -0.43
N PHE A 237 -5.24 -1.97 0.12
CA PHE A 237 -5.72 -0.95 1.07
C PHE A 237 -6.32 -1.49 2.38
N CYS A 238 -6.11 -2.76 2.71
CA CYS A 238 -6.47 -3.29 4.02
C CYS A 238 -5.65 -2.59 5.12
N ARG A 239 -6.33 -2.07 6.15
CA ARG A 239 -5.73 -1.41 7.31
C ARG A 239 -5.88 -2.20 8.61
N CYS A 240 -6.41 -3.42 8.52
CA CYS A 240 -6.52 -4.31 9.66
C CYS A 240 -5.12 -4.67 10.19
N TYR A 241 -5.06 -5.01 11.47
CA TYR A 241 -3.87 -5.52 12.12
C TYR A 241 -4.27 -6.56 13.17
N VAL A 242 -3.29 -7.29 13.70
CA VAL A 242 -3.50 -8.20 14.83
C VAL A 242 -2.64 -7.77 16.02
N SER A 243 -3.14 -8.09 17.22
CA SER A 243 -2.38 -8.01 18.47
C SER A 243 -2.05 -9.43 18.91
N TYR A 244 -0.76 -9.75 18.99
CA TYR A 244 -0.30 -11.09 19.38
C TYR A 244 -0.26 -11.27 20.90
N LEU A 245 -0.60 -12.47 21.35
CA LEU A 245 -0.63 -12.89 22.74
C LEU A 245 0.42 -13.99 22.98
N TYR A 246 1.11 -13.93 24.10
CA TYR A 246 2.24 -14.82 24.44
C TYR A 246 2.01 -15.64 25.72
N HIS A 247 1.04 -15.27 26.54
CA HIS A 247 0.80 -15.87 27.84
C HIS A 247 -0.61 -16.41 27.95
N LEU A 248 -0.78 -17.53 28.63
CA LEU A 248 -2.09 -18.15 28.89
C LEU A 248 -3.07 -17.20 29.60
N ARG A 249 -2.58 -16.36 30.52
CA ARG A 249 -3.40 -15.39 31.25
C ARG A 249 -4.04 -14.30 30.39
N ASP A 250 -3.54 -14.12 29.16
CA ASP A 250 -4.08 -13.14 28.21
C ASP A 250 -5.19 -13.74 27.31
N LEU A 251 -5.43 -15.06 27.46
CA LEU A 251 -6.48 -15.78 26.76
C LEU A 251 -7.81 -15.70 27.54
N PRO A 252 -8.96 -15.63 26.84
CA PRO A 252 -10.25 -15.80 27.48
C PRO A 252 -10.43 -17.23 28.00
N ASP A 253 -11.19 -17.40 29.09
CA ASP A 253 -11.34 -18.67 29.82
C ASP A 253 -11.89 -19.82 28.96
N ASP A 254 -12.75 -19.51 28.00
CA ASP A 254 -13.33 -20.49 27.06
C ASP A 254 -12.28 -21.09 26.11
N ARG A 255 -11.15 -20.43 25.94
CA ARG A 255 -10.00 -20.88 25.12
C ARG A 255 -9.00 -21.71 25.90
N LEU A 256 -9.07 -21.71 27.22
CA LEU A 256 -8.24 -22.55 28.06
C LEU A 256 -8.82 -23.97 28.22
N THR A 257 -7.96 -24.97 28.25
CA THR A 257 -8.31 -26.32 28.69
C THR A 257 -8.44 -26.38 30.22
N LYS A 258 -8.91 -27.52 30.77
CA LYS A 258 -8.88 -27.75 32.22
C LYS A 258 -7.43 -27.64 32.77
N LYS A 259 -6.47 -28.25 32.04
CA LYS A 259 -5.04 -28.22 32.38
C LYS A 259 -4.49 -26.77 32.33
N GLY A 260 -4.89 -26.00 31.30
CA GLY A 260 -4.49 -24.59 31.16
C GLY A 260 -4.97 -23.72 32.33
N ARG A 261 -6.24 -23.87 32.73
CA ARG A 261 -6.77 -23.13 33.90
C ARG A 261 -6.06 -23.54 35.21
N GLN A 262 -5.78 -24.83 35.40
CA GLN A 262 -5.03 -25.30 36.57
C GLN A 262 -3.59 -24.77 36.58
N SER A 263 -2.93 -24.61 35.46
CA SER A 263 -1.57 -24.04 35.41
C SER A 263 -1.52 -22.57 35.77
N LEU A 264 -2.62 -21.82 35.57
CA LEU A 264 -2.72 -20.41 35.98
C LEU A 264 -3.02 -20.24 37.46
N ASN A 265 -3.71 -21.21 38.09
CA ASN A 265 -4.07 -21.23 39.51
C ASN A 265 -3.60 -22.56 40.10
N PRO A 266 -2.30 -22.72 40.35
CA PRO A 266 -1.80 -23.93 41.02
C PRO A 266 -2.48 -24.05 42.39
N PRO A 267 -2.89 -25.26 42.82
CA PRO A 267 -3.40 -25.45 44.17
C PRO A 267 -2.34 -24.97 45.18
N GLU A 268 -2.80 -24.22 46.18
CA GLU A 268 -1.94 -23.84 47.30
C GLU A 268 -1.31 -25.10 47.87
N ALA A 269 0.03 -25.11 47.99
CA ALA A 269 0.82 -26.24 48.43
C ALA A 269 0.71 -26.40 49.98
#